data_20a087188fbac1271a113f8cd2bb4138
#
_entry.id   20a087188fbac1271a113f8cd2bb4138
#
_cell.length_a   1.000
_cell.length_b   1.000
_cell.length_c   1.000
_cell.angle_alpha   90.00
_cell.angle_beta   90.00
_cell.angle_gamma   90.00
#
_symmetry.space_group_name_H-M   'P 1'
#
loop_
_entity.id
_entity.type
_entity.pdbx_description
1 polymer ?
#
loop_
_entity_poly.entity_id
_entity_poly.type
_entity_poly.pdbx_seq_one_letter_code
_entity_poly.pdbx_strand_id
1 'polypeptide(L)' 'MLYVKAEGKYSLFNGLPLRVMNYHRDDGLVEVFIPAVDIYILLKESEIERDD' A
#
# COMPACT_ATOMS: atom_id res chain seq x y z
N MET A 1 12.33 2.76 -2.26
CA MET A 1 11.39 1.64 -2.06
C MET A 1 10.11 2.15 -1.43
N LEU A 2 8.98 1.60 -1.84
CA LEU A 2 7.70 1.96 -1.26
C LEU A 2 7.30 0.93 -0.20
N TYR A 3 6.67 1.39 0.87
CA TYR A 3 6.22 0.51 1.94
C TYR A 3 4.92 1.03 2.55
N VAL A 4 4.24 0.15 3.30
CA VAL A 4 2.94 0.44 3.90
C VAL A 4 3.12 1.30 5.14
N LYS A 5 2.26 2.33 5.27
CA LYS A 5 2.13 3.13 6.48
C LYS A 5 0.65 3.47 6.68
N ALA A 6 -0.12 2.48 7.07
CA ALA A 6 -1.57 2.60 7.23
C ALA A 6 -1.95 2.81 8.68
N GLU A 7 -3.13 3.39 8.91
CA GLU A 7 -3.64 3.67 10.25
C GLU A 7 -4.81 2.77 10.64
N GLY A 8 -5.42 2.09 9.74
CA GLY A 8 -6.58 1.25 10.03
C GLY A 8 -6.23 -0.22 10.14
N LYS A 9 -7.11 -1.05 9.61
CA LYS A 9 -6.96 -2.50 9.67
C LYS A 9 -5.69 -3.01 9.00
N TYR A 10 -5.15 -2.24 8.05
CA TYR A 10 -3.93 -2.64 7.35
C TYR A 10 -2.65 -2.20 8.06
N SER A 11 -2.76 -1.60 9.24
CA SER A 11 -1.58 -1.18 10.01
C SER A 11 -0.70 -2.36 10.40
N LEU A 12 -1.25 -3.58 10.41
CA LEU A 12 -0.46 -4.78 10.68
C LEU A 12 0.59 -5.04 9.61
N PHE A 13 0.45 -4.43 8.43
CA PHE A 13 1.41 -4.56 7.35
C PHE A 13 2.43 -3.42 7.30
N ASN A 14 2.39 -2.49 8.26
CA ASN A 14 3.28 -1.34 8.25
C ASN A 14 4.75 -1.76 8.17
N GLY A 15 5.50 -1.07 7.32
CA GLY A 15 6.91 -1.36 7.09
C GLY A 15 7.18 -2.39 6.02
N LEU A 16 6.16 -3.12 5.54
CA LEU A 16 6.35 -4.10 4.48
C LEU A 16 6.45 -3.42 3.11
N PRO A 17 7.36 -3.86 2.25
CA PRO A 17 7.46 -3.33 0.90
C PRO A 17 6.19 -3.61 0.10
N LEU A 18 5.85 -2.69 -0.78
CA LEU A 18 4.69 -2.85 -1.66
C LEU A 18 5.04 -2.47 -3.08
N ARG A 19 4.19 -2.91 -4.03
CA ARG A 19 4.22 -2.48 -5.42
C ARG A 19 2.88 -1.86 -5.77
N VAL A 20 2.92 -0.72 -6.46
CA VAL A 20 1.70 -0.09 -6.94
C VAL A 20 1.22 -0.82 -8.19
N MET A 21 0.01 -1.36 -8.15
CA MET A 21 -0.58 -2.11 -9.25
C MET A 21 -1.55 -1.27 -10.07
N ASN A 22 -2.33 -0.41 -9.40
CA ASN A 22 -3.25 0.49 -10.08
C ASN A 22 -3.37 1.78 -9.29
N TYR A 23 -2.83 2.86 -9.87
CA TYR A 23 -2.81 4.18 -9.24
C TYR A 23 -4.02 5.03 -9.63
N HIS A 24 -4.64 4.76 -10.76
CA HIS A 24 -5.66 5.64 -11.35
C HIS A 24 -7.09 5.14 -11.10
N ARG A 25 -7.37 4.71 -9.88
CA ARG A 25 -8.73 4.29 -9.54
C ARG A 25 -9.63 5.51 -9.34
N ASP A 26 -10.91 5.34 -9.69
CA ASP A 26 -11.91 6.41 -9.56
C ASP A 26 -12.27 6.72 -8.11
N ASP A 27 -12.04 5.79 -7.20
CA ASP A 27 -12.38 5.95 -5.79
C ASP A 27 -11.30 6.65 -4.97
N GLY A 28 -10.22 7.08 -5.62
CA GLY A 28 -9.12 7.76 -4.94
C GLY A 28 -8.19 6.84 -4.17
N LEU A 29 -8.40 5.54 -4.26
CA LEU A 29 -7.54 4.54 -3.62
C LEU A 29 -6.50 4.03 -4.60
N VAL A 30 -5.44 3.46 -4.05
CA VAL A 30 -4.35 2.87 -4.82
C VAL A 30 -4.34 1.37 -4.54
N GLU A 31 -4.40 0.56 -5.59
CA GLU A 31 -4.26 -0.87 -5.44
C GLU A 31 -2.78 -1.23 -5.36
N VAL A 32 -2.41 -1.92 -4.29
CA VAL A 32 -1.02 -2.32 -4.07
C VAL A 32 -0.93 -3.82 -3.82
N PHE A 33 0.21 -4.39 -4.18
CA PHE A 33 0.55 -5.78 -3.90
C PHE A 33 1.64 -5.82 -2.85
N ILE A 34 1.47 -6.68 -1.85
CA ILE A 34 2.46 -6.86 -0.76
C ILE A 34 3.08 -8.25 -0.92
N PRO A 35 4.28 -8.35 -1.49
CA PRO A 35 4.90 -9.65 -1.77
C PRO A 35 5.12 -10.51 -0.53
N ALA A 36 5.42 -9.89 0.61
CA ALA A 36 5.73 -10.65 1.83
C ALA A 36 4.57 -11.52 2.30
N VAL A 37 3.34 -11.11 2.01
CA VAL A 37 2.13 -11.85 2.41
C VAL A 37 1.27 -12.26 1.22
N ASP A 38 1.74 -11.95 0.00
CA ASP A 38 1.11 -12.38 -1.26
C ASP A 38 -0.35 -11.95 -1.34
N ILE A 39 -0.64 -10.69 -1.00
CA ILE A 39 -2.00 -10.15 -1.07
C ILE A 39 -2.03 -8.81 -1.78
N TYR A 40 -3.23 -8.46 -2.27
CA TYR A 40 -3.53 -7.15 -2.83
C TYR A 40 -4.46 -6.42 -1.88
N ILE A 41 -4.17 -5.14 -1.63
CA ILE A 41 -5.04 -4.31 -0.79
C ILE A 41 -5.19 -2.94 -1.43
N LEU A 42 -6.18 -2.18 -0.93
CA LEU A 42 -6.41 -0.80 -1.34
C LEU A 42 -5.98 0.12 -0.21
N LEU A 43 -5.11 1.07 -0.54
CA LEU A 43 -4.61 2.06 0.41
C LEU A 43 -4.90 3.45 -0.12
N LYS A 44 -5.00 4.42 0.77
CA LYS A 44 -4.94 5.82 0.38
C LYS A 44 -3.52 6.16 -0.02
N GLU A 45 -3.35 7.12 -0.91
CA GLU A 45 -2.00 7.55 -1.31
C GLU A 45 -1.16 7.96 -0.09
N SER A 46 -1.79 8.60 0.89
CA SER A 46 -1.10 9.03 2.11
C SER A 46 -0.61 7.86 2.98
N GLU A 47 -1.09 6.65 2.71
CA GLU A 47 -0.68 5.44 3.44
C GLU A 47 0.46 4.70 2.77
N ILE A 48 1.00 5.26 1.69
CA ILE A 48 2.13 4.72 0.96
C ILE A 48 3.32 5.63 1.22
N GLU A 49 4.35 5.12 1.87
CA GLU A 49 5.56 5.86 2.15
C GLU A 49 6.67 5.47 1.19
N ARG A 50 7.55 6.43 0.93
CA ARG A 50 8.73 6.21 0.11
C ARG A 50 9.97 6.31 0.98
N ASP A 51 10.83 5.32 0.84
CA ASP A 51 12.14 5.29 1.48
C ASP A 51 13.19 5.36 0.37
N ASP A 52 13.77 6.53 0.21
CA ASP A 52 14.80 6.77 -0.82
C ASP A 52 16.20 6.51 -0.28
#